data_8cfcf7b6e14a483c56e38fccd8249e78
#
_entry.id   8cfcf7b6e14a483c56e38fccd8249e78
#
_cell.length_a   1.000
_cell.length_b   1.000
_cell.length_c   1.000
_cell.angle_alpha   90.00
_cell.angle_beta   90.00
_cell.angle_gamma   90.00
#
_symmetry.space_group_name_H-M   'P 1'
#
loop_
_entity.id
_entity.type
_entity.pdbx_description
1 polymer ?
#
loop_
_entity_poly.entity_id
_entity_poly.type
_entity_poly.pdbx_seq_one_letter_code
_entity_poly.pdbx_strand_id
1 'polypeptide(L)'
;MAGGGHAFYSRYPEAMLDVLSGFAVVIIVMALGFVVGRLRLLGSHAVYTLNMFVFWIALPMLLIHFLSTADLSLLFGANFAVVALSTVLAGILGYAGYRVFARQSPTNSLVAMLASSYCNGTHLGIPLMVHLLDDPTVTLPVVMFQVGFYGPLSVLLLDMNSGDRARHGIVRELALSIIRNPLIIGATTGIALAIIRERTGWVLPDVIAEPIDMISSATVAVALIAFGLSMACLLYTSDAADDVAGV
;
A
#
# COMPACT_ATOMS: atom_id res chain seq x y z
N MET A 1 40.59 18.22 -13.90
CA MET A 1 39.18 17.77 -13.79
C MET A 1 39.10 16.24 -13.84
N ALA A 2 39.46 15.54 -12.79
CA ALA A 2 39.42 14.08 -12.74
C ALA A 2 39.30 13.55 -11.29
N GLY A 3 38.39 14.09 -10.50
CA GLY A 3 38.21 13.71 -9.10
C GLY A 3 36.81 13.21 -8.72
N GLY A 4 35.82 13.23 -9.64
CA GLY A 4 34.42 12.88 -9.33
C GLY A 4 34.05 11.40 -9.45
N GLY A 5 34.84 10.61 -10.18
CA GLY A 5 34.50 9.21 -10.48
C GLY A 5 34.75 8.22 -9.34
N HIS A 6 35.80 8.42 -8.55
CA HIS A 6 36.17 7.50 -7.48
C HIS A 6 35.23 7.59 -6.26
N ALA A 7 34.72 8.75 -5.93
CA ALA A 7 33.78 8.92 -4.81
C ALA A 7 32.38 8.32 -5.11
N PHE A 8 31.99 8.28 -6.38
CA PHE A 8 30.74 7.71 -6.83
C PHE A 8 30.79 6.15 -6.75
N TYR A 9 31.89 5.54 -7.23
CA TYR A 9 32.05 4.08 -7.21
C TYR A 9 32.24 3.49 -5.81
N SER A 10 32.80 4.23 -4.83
CA SER A 10 32.99 3.72 -3.46
C SER A 10 31.69 3.64 -2.64
N ARG A 11 30.63 4.38 -3.00
CA ARG A 11 29.31 4.35 -2.33
C ARG A 11 28.38 3.23 -2.79
N TYR A 12 28.62 2.63 -3.95
CA TYR A 12 27.73 1.57 -4.47
C TYR A 12 27.65 0.33 -3.58
N PRO A 13 28.76 -0.21 -3.01
CA PRO A 13 28.67 -1.38 -2.14
C PRO A 13 27.93 -1.11 -0.85
N GLU A 14 28.10 0.08 -0.25
CA GLU A 14 27.40 0.49 0.98
C GLU A 14 25.89 0.67 0.71
N ALA A 15 25.52 1.40 -0.33
CA ALA A 15 24.13 1.57 -0.73
C ALA A 15 23.45 0.22 -1.09
N MET A 16 24.18 -0.70 -1.69
CA MET A 16 23.66 -2.04 -2.00
C MET A 16 23.47 -2.88 -0.74
N LEU A 17 24.36 -2.76 0.24
CA LEU A 17 24.23 -3.42 1.54
C LEU A 17 23.07 -2.85 2.35
N ASP A 18 22.84 -1.53 2.31
CA ASP A 18 21.72 -0.88 2.96
C ASP A 18 20.39 -1.35 2.37
N VAL A 19 20.28 -1.41 1.03
CA VAL A 19 19.10 -1.97 0.36
C VAL A 19 18.85 -3.43 0.73
N LEU A 20 19.90 -4.26 0.70
CA LEU A 20 19.80 -5.68 1.09
C LEU A 20 19.41 -5.85 2.56
N SER A 21 19.95 -5.01 3.45
CA SER A 21 19.58 -5.03 4.87
C SER A 21 18.12 -4.67 5.08
N GLY A 22 17.59 -3.68 4.32
CA GLY A 22 16.19 -3.30 4.34
C GLY A 22 15.27 -4.43 3.92
N PHE A 23 15.58 -5.09 2.81
CA PHE A 23 14.84 -6.28 2.39
C PHE A 23 14.95 -7.42 3.42
N ALA A 24 16.13 -7.63 4.01
CA ALA A 24 16.32 -8.67 5.02
C ALA A 24 15.43 -8.43 6.26
N VAL A 25 15.34 -7.20 6.75
CA VAL A 25 14.44 -6.84 7.87
C VAL A 25 12.98 -7.13 7.53
N VAL A 26 12.52 -6.71 6.36
CA VAL A 26 11.15 -6.96 5.89
C VAL A 26 10.89 -8.47 5.81
N ILE A 27 11.81 -9.23 5.20
CA ILE A 27 11.70 -10.70 5.05
C ILE A 27 11.69 -11.40 6.41
N ILE A 28 12.53 -10.97 7.35
CA ILE A 28 12.59 -11.57 8.70
C ILE A 28 11.28 -11.38 9.44
N VAL A 29 10.70 -10.17 9.41
CA VAL A 29 9.42 -9.89 10.08
C VAL A 29 8.28 -10.64 9.40
N MET A 30 8.27 -10.73 8.06
CA MET A 30 7.31 -11.55 7.32
C MET A 30 7.47 -13.04 7.62
N ALA A 31 8.71 -13.55 7.70
CA ALA A 31 8.99 -14.94 8.06
C ALA A 31 8.51 -15.26 9.48
N LEU A 32 8.66 -14.33 10.42
CA LEU A 32 8.09 -14.47 11.76
C LEU A 32 6.56 -14.60 11.68
N GLY A 33 5.89 -13.75 10.93
CA GLY A 33 4.44 -13.84 10.68
C GLY A 33 4.05 -15.18 10.06
N PHE A 34 4.82 -15.67 9.08
CA PHE A 34 4.61 -16.97 8.45
C PHE A 34 4.73 -18.13 9.44
N VAL A 35 5.78 -18.14 10.29
CA VAL A 35 5.95 -19.16 11.33
C VAL A 35 4.80 -19.14 12.34
N VAL A 36 4.42 -17.96 12.83
CA VAL A 36 3.26 -17.78 13.73
C VAL A 36 1.97 -18.32 13.09
N GLY A 37 1.79 -18.10 11.78
CA GLY A 37 0.67 -18.61 10.99
C GLY A 37 0.69 -20.14 10.88
N ARG A 38 1.82 -20.73 10.55
CA ARG A 38 2.00 -22.20 10.47
C ARG A 38 1.75 -22.88 11.80
N LEU A 39 2.19 -22.28 12.89
CA LEU A 39 1.98 -22.78 14.25
C LEU A 39 0.57 -22.48 14.81
N ARG A 40 -0.25 -21.72 14.09
CA ARG A 40 -1.63 -21.33 14.48
C ARG A 40 -1.71 -20.65 15.86
N LEU A 41 -0.68 -19.94 16.28
CA LEU A 41 -0.58 -19.37 17.63
C LEU A 41 -1.66 -18.29 17.90
N LEU A 42 -2.11 -17.58 16.87
CA LEU A 42 -3.08 -16.49 16.97
C LEU A 42 -4.53 -16.91 16.62
N GLY A 43 -4.76 -18.21 16.38
CA GLY A 43 -6.08 -18.74 16.06
C GLY A 43 -6.51 -18.55 14.60
N SER A 44 -7.71 -19.06 14.26
CA SER A 44 -8.20 -19.18 12.87
C SER A 44 -8.55 -17.83 12.21
N HIS A 45 -8.90 -16.81 12.98
CA HIS A 45 -9.30 -15.50 12.47
C HIS A 45 -8.17 -14.45 12.48
N ALA A 46 -6.96 -14.83 12.84
CA ALA A 46 -5.85 -13.91 13.05
C ALA A 46 -5.53 -13.06 11.81
N VAL A 47 -5.51 -13.66 10.61
CA VAL A 47 -5.27 -12.94 9.34
C VAL A 47 -6.30 -11.84 9.16
N TYR A 48 -7.59 -12.17 9.32
CA TYR A 48 -8.66 -11.20 9.16
C TYR A 48 -8.57 -10.09 10.21
N THR A 49 -8.38 -10.45 11.47
CA THR A 49 -8.33 -9.48 12.59
C THR A 49 -7.15 -8.51 12.45
N LEU A 50 -5.95 -9.02 12.14
CA LEU A 50 -4.78 -8.17 11.97
C LEU A 50 -4.90 -7.26 10.73
N ASN A 51 -5.41 -7.78 9.60
CA ASN A 51 -5.64 -6.94 8.44
C ASN A 51 -6.69 -5.85 8.70
N MET A 52 -7.77 -6.16 9.44
CA MET A 52 -8.76 -5.16 9.84
C MET A 52 -8.17 -4.11 10.79
N PHE A 53 -7.37 -4.52 11.76
CA PHE A 53 -6.66 -3.58 12.64
C PHE A 53 -5.73 -2.65 11.85
N VAL A 54 -4.92 -3.23 10.95
CA VAL A 54 -4.01 -2.44 10.10
C VAL A 54 -4.80 -1.47 9.25
N PHE A 55 -5.86 -1.93 8.57
CA PHE A 55 -6.62 -1.11 7.63
C PHE A 55 -7.44 0.00 8.31
N TRP A 56 -8.13 -0.33 9.43
CA TRP A 56 -9.07 0.61 10.06
C TRP A 56 -8.44 1.52 11.09
N ILE A 57 -7.33 1.10 11.72
CA ILE A 57 -6.73 1.82 12.84
C ILE A 57 -5.30 2.25 12.51
N ALA A 58 -4.41 1.29 12.24
CA ALA A 58 -2.99 1.55 12.20
C ALA A 58 -2.58 2.44 11.02
N LEU A 59 -3.05 2.12 9.80
CA LEU A 59 -2.74 2.91 8.61
C LEU A 59 -3.30 4.33 8.62
N PRO A 60 -4.56 4.59 9.04
CA PRO A 60 -5.03 5.97 9.21
C PRO A 60 -4.17 6.77 10.19
N MET A 61 -3.77 6.19 11.34
CA MET A 61 -2.90 6.86 12.28
C MET A 61 -1.52 7.14 11.72
N LEU A 62 -0.96 6.19 10.97
CA LEU A 62 0.29 6.37 10.24
C LEU A 62 0.19 7.54 9.24
N LEU A 63 -0.89 7.59 8.45
CA LEU A 63 -1.11 8.69 7.50
C LEU A 63 -1.27 10.04 8.19
N ILE A 64 -2.01 10.11 9.31
CA ILE A 64 -2.14 11.34 10.10
C ILE A 64 -0.76 11.77 10.61
N HIS A 65 0.01 10.85 11.21
CA HIS A 65 1.33 11.15 11.76
C HIS A 65 2.26 11.76 10.70
N PHE A 66 2.45 11.07 9.57
CA PHE A 66 3.39 11.53 8.55
C PHE A 66 2.88 12.75 7.77
N LEU A 67 1.60 12.76 7.36
CA LEU A 67 1.08 13.87 6.55
C LEU A 67 0.94 15.16 7.35
N SER A 68 0.67 15.11 8.66
CA SER A 68 0.60 16.31 9.49
C SER A 68 1.94 17.07 9.58
N THR A 69 3.05 16.38 9.35
CA THR A 69 4.41 16.93 9.36
C THR A 69 5.03 17.12 7.99
N ALA A 70 4.44 16.51 6.95
CA ALA A 70 4.98 16.53 5.59
C ALA A 70 4.91 17.91 4.92
N ASP A 71 5.80 18.13 3.96
CA ASP A 71 5.71 19.24 3.02
C ASP A 71 4.73 18.86 1.90
N LEU A 72 3.57 19.52 1.89
CA LEU A 72 2.50 19.25 0.92
C LEU A 72 2.91 19.53 -0.53
N SER A 73 3.88 20.41 -0.77
CA SER A 73 4.36 20.70 -2.12
C SER A 73 5.06 19.48 -2.75
N LEU A 74 5.69 18.64 -1.93
CA LEU A 74 6.35 17.42 -2.38
C LEU A 74 5.33 16.30 -2.70
N LEU A 75 4.21 16.27 -1.98
CA LEU A 75 3.18 15.24 -2.16
C LEU A 75 2.40 15.40 -3.47
N PHE A 76 2.03 16.64 -3.82
CA PHE A 76 1.22 16.93 -5.00
C PHE A 76 2.04 17.47 -6.18
N GLY A 77 3.36 17.42 -6.09
CA GLY A 77 4.30 17.88 -7.11
C GLY A 77 4.51 16.87 -8.25
N ALA A 78 5.68 16.96 -8.89
CA ALA A 78 6.08 16.12 -10.00
C ALA A 78 6.01 14.62 -9.67
N ASN A 79 6.32 14.23 -8.43
CA ASN A 79 6.29 12.82 -8.00
C ASN A 79 4.89 12.22 -8.10
N PHE A 80 3.84 12.95 -7.70
CA PHE A 80 2.46 12.47 -7.85
C PHE A 80 2.08 12.27 -9.33
N ALA A 81 2.47 13.23 -10.18
CA ALA A 81 2.20 13.15 -11.62
C ALA A 81 2.93 11.96 -12.26
N VAL A 82 4.20 11.72 -11.89
CA VAL A 82 4.98 10.57 -12.38
C VAL A 82 4.32 9.25 -11.95
N VAL A 83 3.93 9.13 -10.69
CA VAL A 83 3.25 7.93 -10.16
C VAL A 83 1.92 7.71 -10.89
N ALA A 84 1.09 8.73 -11.00
CA ALA A 84 -0.20 8.63 -11.69
C ALA A 84 -0.03 8.19 -13.15
N LEU A 85 0.87 8.86 -13.86
CA LEU A 85 1.13 8.58 -15.29
C LEU A 85 1.71 7.18 -15.49
N SER A 86 2.72 6.79 -14.71
CA SER A 86 3.33 5.46 -14.82
C SER A 86 2.34 4.34 -14.51
N THR A 87 1.52 4.50 -13.44
CA THR A 87 0.48 3.54 -13.08
C THR A 87 -0.55 3.40 -14.20
N VAL A 88 -1.05 4.52 -14.73
CA VAL A 88 -2.04 4.51 -15.81
C VAL A 88 -1.46 3.89 -17.08
N LEU A 89 -0.24 4.26 -17.48
CA LEU A 89 0.43 3.70 -18.65
C LEU A 89 0.65 2.19 -18.51
N ALA A 90 1.17 1.72 -17.37
CA ALA A 90 1.35 0.30 -17.11
C ALA A 90 0.01 -0.44 -17.14
N GLY A 91 -1.04 0.15 -16.56
CA GLY A 91 -2.39 -0.41 -16.60
C GLY A 91 -2.96 -0.52 -18.02
N ILE A 92 -2.84 0.55 -18.83
CA ILE A 92 -3.28 0.53 -20.24
C ILE A 92 -2.53 -0.55 -21.04
N LEU A 93 -1.21 -0.65 -20.84
CA LEU A 93 -0.40 -1.67 -21.51
C LEU A 93 -0.81 -3.09 -21.09
N GLY A 94 -1.06 -3.31 -19.81
CA GLY A 94 -1.55 -4.59 -19.30
C GLY A 94 -2.93 -4.94 -19.86
N TYR A 95 -3.87 -3.99 -19.86
CA TYR A 95 -5.19 -4.16 -20.44
C TYR A 95 -5.12 -4.48 -21.93
N ALA A 96 -4.42 -3.64 -22.69
CA ALA A 96 -4.30 -3.79 -24.15
C ALA A 96 -3.57 -5.08 -24.53
N GLY A 97 -2.48 -5.42 -23.82
CA GLY A 97 -1.76 -6.67 -24.03
C GLY A 97 -2.66 -7.89 -23.85
N TYR A 98 -3.41 -7.93 -22.75
CA TYR A 98 -4.30 -9.05 -22.46
C TYR A 98 -5.51 -9.11 -23.39
N ARG A 99 -6.03 -7.94 -23.79
CA ARG A 99 -7.16 -7.82 -24.71
C ARG A 99 -6.79 -8.21 -26.14
N VAL A 100 -5.62 -7.77 -26.63
CA VAL A 100 -5.20 -7.94 -28.03
C VAL A 100 -4.49 -9.27 -28.24
N PHE A 101 -3.45 -9.56 -27.44
CA PHE A 101 -2.61 -10.74 -27.65
C PHE A 101 -3.24 -12.01 -27.05
N ALA A 102 -3.77 -11.95 -25.84
CA ALA A 102 -4.43 -13.09 -25.21
C ALA A 102 -5.91 -13.24 -25.59
N ARG A 103 -6.48 -12.28 -26.32
CA ARG A 103 -7.89 -12.27 -26.79
C ARG A 103 -8.91 -12.51 -25.67
N GLN A 104 -8.61 -12.02 -24.47
CA GLN A 104 -9.43 -12.23 -23.28
C GLN A 104 -10.65 -11.30 -23.24
N SER A 105 -11.61 -11.63 -22.37
CA SER A 105 -12.78 -10.78 -22.10
C SER A 105 -12.39 -9.41 -21.54
N PRO A 106 -13.22 -8.37 -21.66
CA PRO A 106 -12.96 -7.07 -21.05
C PRO A 106 -12.72 -7.16 -19.55
N THR A 107 -13.48 -7.99 -18.82
CA THR A 107 -13.33 -8.20 -17.36
C THR A 107 -11.95 -8.77 -17.03
N ASN A 108 -11.52 -9.84 -17.74
CA ASN A 108 -10.19 -10.42 -17.54
C ASN A 108 -9.07 -9.42 -17.88
N SER A 109 -9.28 -8.58 -18.90
CA SER A 109 -8.33 -7.54 -19.28
C SER A 109 -8.24 -6.42 -18.22
N LEU A 110 -9.33 -6.10 -17.51
CA LEU A 110 -9.32 -5.19 -16.36
C LEU A 110 -8.57 -5.79 -15.17
N VAL A 111 -8.69 -7.09 -14.92
CA VAL A 111 -7.89 -7.77 -13.91
C VAL A 111 -6.40 -7.72 -14.28
N ALA A 112 -6.06 -7.95 -15.56
CA ALA A 112 -4.68 -7.82 -16.03
C ALA A 112 -4.14 -6.37 -15.93
N MET A 113 -5.00 -5.36 -16.14
CA MET A 113 -4.69 -3.95 -15.89
C MET A 113 -4.24 -3.74 -14.45
N LEU A 114 -5.03 -4.23 -13.48
CA LEU A 114 -4.69 -4.13 -12.06
C LEU A 114 -3.41 -4.91 -11.73
N ALA A 115 -3.28 -6.14 -12.19
CA ALA A 115 -2.11 -6.98 -11.92
C ALA A 115 -0.80 -6.39 -12.44
N SER A 116 -0.85 -5.59 -13.53
CA SER A 116 0.33 -4.95 -14.11
C SER A 116 0.71 -3.60 -13.51
N SER A 117 -0.21 -2.94 -12.81
CA SER A 117 -0.05 -1.54 -12.39
C SER A 117 -0.30 -1.27 -10.92
N TYR A 118 -1.05 -2.14 -10.23
CA TYR A 118 -1.32 -1.97 -8.81
C TYR A 118 -0.18 -2.55 -7.98
N CYS A 119 0.52 -1.72 -7.22
CA CYS A 119 1.61 -2.17 -6.37
C CYS A 119 1.20 -2.21 -4.89
N ASN A 120 1.87 -3.05 -4.12
CA ASN A 120 1.66 -3.14 -2.68
C ASN A 120 2.42 -2.02 -1.96
N GLY A 121 1.99 -0.77 -2.21
CA GLY A 121 2.61 0.42 -1.63
C GLY A 121 2.43 0.53 -0.11
N THR A 122 1.36 -0.03 0.42
CA THR A 122 1.01 0.10 1.84
C THR A 122 1.74 -0.92 2.71
N HIS A 123 1.61 -2.23 2.39
CA HIS A 123 2.16 -3.28 3.25
C HIS A 123 3.65 -3.57 3.00
N LEU A 124 4.15 -3.26 1.82
CA LEU A 124 5.56 -3.45 1.43
C LEU A 124 6.27 -2.12 1.19
N GLY A 125 5.63 -1.19 0.48
CA GLY A 125 6.25 0.07 0.11
C GLY A 125 6.60 0.94 1.32
N ILE A 126 5.65 1.20 2.21
CA ILE A 126 5.89 2.04 3.40
C ILE A 126 6.99 1.45 4.29
N PRO A 127 6.92 0.17 4.73
CA PRO A 127 7.98 -0.44 5.53
C PRO A 127 9.36 -0.34 4.89
N LEU A 128 9.43 -0.62 3.59
CA LEU A 128 10.69 -0.59 2.86
C LEU A 128 11.28 0.82 2.79
N MET A 129 10.44 1.84 2.52
CA MET A 129 10.92 3.22 2.44
C MET A 129 11.28 3.81 3.79
N VAL A 130 10.53 3.49 4.85
CA VAL A 130 10.92 3.84 6.23
C VAL A 130 12.31 3.27 6.55
N HIS A 131 12.56 2.03 6.17
CA HIS A 131 13.84 1.40 6.50
C HIS A 131 15.00 1.88 5.60
N LEU A 132 14.76 2.12 4.31
CA LEU A 132 15.81 2.51 3.35
C LEU A 132 16.12 4.00 3.36
N LEU A 133 15.12 4.84 3.52
CA LEU A 133 15.23 6.30 3.37
C LEU A 133 14.92 7.06 4.65
N ASP A 134 14.49 6.35 5.71
CA ASP A 134 13.95 6.95 6.95
C ASP A 134 12.81 7.96 6.66
N ASP A 135 12.15 7.77 5.50
CA ASP A 135 11.11 8.66 5.01
C ASP A 135 9.99 7.88 4.28
N PRO A 136 8.86 7.62 4.95
CA PRO A 136 7.70 6.99 4.32
C PRO A 136 6.97 7.91 3.34
N THR A 137 7.24 9.22 3.37
CA THR A 137 6.50 10.20 2.55
C THR A 137 6.70 9.95 1.06
N VAL A 138 7.81 9.33 0.65
CA VAL A 138 8.10 8.93 -0.73
C VAL A 138 7.04 7.97 -1.30
N THR A 139 6.41 7.13 -0.46
CA THR A 139 5.36 6.19 -0.90
C THR A 139 3.96 6.80 -0.87
N LEU A 140 3.76 7.91 -0.18
CA LEU A 140 2.45 8.51 -0.03
C LEU A 140 1.77 8.87 -1.36
N PRO A 141 2.45 9.45 -2.37
CA PRO A 141 1.86 9.68 -3.68
C PRO A 141 1.28 8.41 -4.31
N VAL A 142 1.98 7.27 -4.16
CA VAL A 142 1.52 5.97 -4.66
C VAL A 142 0.26 5.51 -3.94
N VAL A 143 0.29 5.52 -2.60
CA VAL A 143 -0.85 5.10 -1.77
C VAL A 143 -2.06 6.00 -2.04
N MET A 144 -1.87 7.31 -2.04
CA MET A 144 -2.95 8.28 -2.30
C MET A 144 -3.57 8.10 -3.69
N PHE A 145 -2.74 7.94 -4.72
CA PHE A 145 -3.24 7.73 -6.08
C PHE A 145 -3.98 6.39 -6.20
N GLN A 146 -3.39 5.31 -5.72
CA GLN A 146 -3.98 3.97 -5.87
C GLN A 146 -5.23 3.78 -5.00
N VAL A 147 -5.21 4.22 -3.75
CA VAL A 147 -6.36 4.06 -2.84
C VAL A 147 -7.44 5.11 -3.11
N GLY A 148 -7.03 6.35 -3.39
CA GLY A 148 -7.96 7.47 -3.58
C GLY A 148 -8.65 7.52 -4.94
N PHE A 149 -7.96 7.09 -5.99
CA PHE A 149 -8.46 7.24 -7.37
C PHE A 149 -8.48 5.92 -8.14
N TYR A 150 -7.34 5.24 -8.24
CA TYR A 150 -7.17 4.11 -9.13
C TYR A 150 -7.97 2.87 -8.70
N GLY A 151 -7.98 2.55 -7.41
CA GLY A 151 -8.76 1.45 -6.84
C GLY A 151 -10.27 1.63 -7.06
N PRO A 152 -10.87 2.73 -6.61
CA PRO A 152 -12.28 3.02 -6.86
C PRO A 152 -12.66 3.04 -8.33
N LEU A 153 -11.84 3.64 -9.20
CA LEU A 153 -12.05 3.63 -10.65
C LEU A 153 -12.03 2.19 -11.21
N SER A 154 -11.11 1.37 -10.74
CA SER A 154 -10.99 -0.02 -11.19
C SER A 154 -12.18 -0.87 -10.78
N VAL A 155 -12.70 -0.68 -9.56
CA VAL A 155 -13.93 -1.34 -9.10
C VAL A 155 -15.11 -0.91 -9.98
N LEU A 156 -15.24 0.40 -10.24
CA LEU A 156 -16.29 0.92 -11.13
C LEU A 156 -16.23 0.28 -12.53
N LEU A 157 -15.04 0.19 -13.12
CA LEU A 157 -14.86 -0.41 -14.44
C LEU A 157 -15.19 -1.91 -14.44
N LEU A 158 -14.85 -2.64 -13.39
CA LEU A 158 -15.21 -4.05 -13.21
C LEU A 158 -16.73 -4.22 -13.10
N ASP A 159 -17.38 -3.44 -12.26
CA ASP A 159 -18.84 -3.50 -12.07
C ASP A 159 -19.61 -3.16 -13.34
N MET A 160 -19.14 -2.16 -14.10
CA MET A 160 -19.73 -1.81 -15.41
C MET A 160 -19.65 -2.97 -16.43
N ASN A 161 -18.64 -3.82 -16.34
CA ASN A 161 -18.45 -4.98 -17.23
C ASN A 161 -19.11 -6.27 -16.71
N SER A 162 -19.52 -6.32 -15.44
CA SER A 162 -20.13 -7.52 -14.82
C SER A 162 -21.58 -7.76 -15.26
N GLY A 163 -22.18 -6.84 -16.03
CA GLY A 163 -23.52 -7.00 -16.58
C GLY A 163 -24.66 -6.83 -15.59
N ASP A 164 -24.38 -6.58 -14.33
CA ASP A 164 -25.40 -6.36 -13.30
C ASP A 164 -26.05 -4.97 -13.43
N ARG A 165 -27.38 -4.96 -13.54
CA ARG A 165 -28.20 -3.80 -13.97
C ARG A 165 -28.35 -2.65 -12.97
N ALA A 166 -27.56 -2.60 -11.90
CA ALA A 166 -27.68 -1.58 -10.86
C ALA A 166 -26.93 -0.26 -11.18
N ARG A 167 -27.08 0.26 -12.40
CA ARG A 167 -26.34 1.45 -12.89
C ARG A 167 -26.56 2.75 -12.10
N HIS A 168 -27.68 2.89 -11.38
CA HIS A 168 -28.02 4.15 -10.70
C HIS A 168 -27.53 4.26 -9.24
N GLY A 169 -27.12 3.14 -8.63
CA GLY A 169 -26.56 3.11 -7.27
C GLY A 169 -25.04 3.15 -7.19
N ILE A 170 -24.35 2.61 -8.22
CA ILE A 170 -22.91 2.34 -8.19
C ILE A 170 -22.06 3.60 -7.94
N VAL A 171 -22.35 4.71 -8.63
CA VAL A 171 -21.59 5.97 -8.46
C VAL A 171 -21.74 6.52 -7.04
N ARG A 172 -22.96 6.45 -6.47
CA ARG A 172 -23.23 6.88 -5.09
C ARG A 172 -22.55 5.94 -4.08
N GLU A 173 -22.60 4.65 -4.30
CA GLU A 173 -21.95 3.65 -3.45
C GLU A 173 -20.42 3.79 -3.50
N LEU A 174 -19.83 4.03 -4.67
CA LEU A 174 -18.42 4.33 -4.82
C LEU A 174 -18.02 5.62 -4.11
N ALA A 175 -18.77 6.70 -4.30
CA ALA A 175 -18.52 7.95 -3.59
C ALA A 175 -18.59 7.77 -2.07
N LEU A 176 -19.56 7.00 -1.58
CA LEU A 176 -19.69 6.67 -0.16
C LEU A 176 -18.53 5.76 0.31
N SER A 177 -18.10 4.81 -0.50
CA SER A 177 -16.93 3.95 -0.19
C SER A 177 -15.65 4.77 -0.09
N ILE A 178 -15.45 5.73 -0.99
CA ILE A 178 -14.29 6.64 -0.94
C ILE A 178 -14.33 7.50 0.33
N ILE A 179 -15.48 8.15 0.61
CA ILE A 179 -15.61 9.04 1.77
C ILE A 179 -15.48 8.26 3.10
N ARG A 180 -15.93 7.01 3.14
CA ARG A 180 -15.87 6.14 4.31
C ARG A 180 -14.55 5.34 4.41
N ASN A 181 -13.67 5.47 3.44
CA ASN A 181 -12.39 4.77 3.46
C ASN A 181 -11.49 5.34 4.57
N PRO A 182 -11.06 4.53 5.56
CA PRO A 182 -10.26 5.01 6.67
C PRO A 182 -8.93 5.61 6.24
N LEU A 183 -8.33 5.13 5.14
CA LEU A 183 -7.09 5.69 4.61
C LEU A 183 -7.30 7.11 4.07
N ILE A 184 -8.43 7.36 3.40
CA ILE A 184 -8.77 8.69 2.89
C ILE A 184 -9.07 9.64 4.05
N ILE A 185 -9.79 9.16 5.07
CA ILE A 185 -10.05 9.94 6.28
C ILE A 185 -8.72 10.29 6.98
N GLY A 186 -7.83 9.32 7.16
CA GLY A 186 -6.50 9.54 7.73
C GLY A 186 -5.68 10.56 6.91
N ALA A 187 -5.61 10.36 5.59
CA ALA A 187 -4.86 11.25 4.70
C ALA A 187 -5.42 12.67 4.71
N THR A 188 -6.73 12.85 4.57
CA THR A 188 -7.37 14.19 4.59
C THR A 188 -7.21 14.88 5.93
N THR A 189 -7.29 14.14 7.04
CA THR A 189 -7.04 14.68 8.39
C THR A 189 -5.58 15.14 8.53
N GLY A 190 -4.60 14.31 8.12
CA GLY A 190 -3.19 14.67 8.17
C GLY A 190 -2.87 15.90 7.32
N ILE A 191 -3.40 15.97 6.08
CA ILE A 191 -3.24 17.14 5.20
C ILE A 191 -3.88 18.39 5.82
N ALA A 192 -5.07 18.28 6.41
CA ALA A 192 -5.72 19.41 7.07
C ALA A 192 -4.89 19.94 8.24
N LEU A 193 -4.31 19.04 9.05
CA LEU A 193 -3.38 19.40 10.14
C LEU A 193 -2.11 20.08 9.62
N ALA A 194 -1.53 19.59 8.51
CA ALA A 194 -0.38 20.23 7.87
C ALA A 194 -0.70 21.66 7.41
N ILE A 195 -1.84 21.88 6.75
CA ILE A 195 -2.29 23.20 6.32
C ILE A 195 -2.49 24.15 7.52
N ILE A 196 -3.11 23.65 8.60
CA ILE A 196 -3.32 24.44 9.83
C ILE A 196 -1.95 24.83 10.41
N ARG A 197 -1.02 23.89 10.51
CA ARG A 197 0.34 24.12 11.01
C ARG A 197 1.07 25.18 10.16
N GLU A 198 1.03 25.07 8.85
CA GLU A 198 1.71 26.03 7.95
C GLU A 198 1.13 27.44 8.08
N ARG A 199 -0.20 27.56 8.26
CA ARG A 199 -0.87 28.87 8.31
C ARG A 199 -0.87 29.54 9.67
N THR A 200 -0.95 28.74 10.74
CA THR A 200 -1.17 29.26 12.11
C THR A 200 0.00 29.02 13.05
N GLY A 201 0.96 28.15 12.67
CA GLY A 201 2.00 27.66 13.57
C GLY A 201 1.47 26.69 14.64
N TRP A 202 0.17 26.34 14.61
CA TRP A 202 -0.42 25.43 15.59
C TRP A 202 0.05 23.99 15.35
N VAL A 203 0.47 23.34 16.42
CA VAL A 203 0.91 21.94 16.42
C VAL A 203 -0.04 21.12 17.26
N LEU A 204 -0.22 19.86 16.88
CA LEU A 204 -1.08 18.92 17.61
C LEU A 204 -0.56 18.76 19.05
N PRO A 205 -1.41 18.90 20.08
CA PRO A 205 -0.98 18.70 21.47
C PRO A 205 -0.45 17.29 21.71
N ASP A 206 0.59 17.14 22.53
CA ASP A 206 1.28 15.87 22.80
C ASP A 206 0.32 14.77 23.28
N VAL A 207 -0.68 15.12 24.10
CA VAL A 207 -1.72 14.19 24.57
C VAL A 207 -2.45 13.46 23.43
N ILE A 208 -2.52 14.08 22.22
CA ILE A 208 -3.13 13.49 21.03
C ILE A 208 -2.05 12.95 20.10
N ALA A 209 -0.91 13.63 19.98
CA ALA A 209 0.19 13.24 19.10
C ALA A 209 0.86 11.93 19.54
N GLU A 210 1.13 11.74 20.83
CA GLU A 210 1.78 10.55 21.35
C GLU A 210 1.01 9.23 21.09
N PRO A 211 -0.31 9.12 21.33
CA PRO A 211 -1.08 7.93 20.95
C PRO A 211 -1.06 7.64 19.45
N ILE A 212 -1.10 8.69 18.62
CA ILE A 212 -1.01 8.55 17.17
C ILE A 212 0.36 8.01 16.77
N ASP A 213 1.43 8.54 17.32
CA ASP A 213 2.79 8.08 17.10
C ASP A 213 3.00 6.63 17.55
N MET A 214 2.51 6.27 18.72
CA MET A 214 2.60 4.91 19.24
C MET A 214 1.92 3.89 18.34
N ILE A 215 0.72 4.18 17.83
CA ILE A 215 0.01 3.30 16.89
C ILE A 215 0.70 3.30 15.53
N SER A 216 1.13 4.46 15.06
CA SER A 216 1.86 4.64 13.81
C SER A 216 3.13 3.79 13.76
N SER A 217 3.94 3.83 14.81
CA SER A 217 5.20 3.07 14.89
C SER A 217 5.00 1.54 14.86
N ALA A 218 3.88 1.04 15.40
CA ALA A 218 3.55 -0.38 15.35
C ALA A 218 3.02 -0.84 13.99
N THR A 219 2.52 0.07 13.15
CA THR A 219 1.79 -0.25 11.90
C THR A 219 2.60 -1.13 10.97
N VAL A 220 3.86 -0.77 10.73
CA VAL A 220 4.76 -1.46 9.80
C VAL A 220 4.98 -2.91 10.22
N ALA A 221 5.33 -3.12 11.50
CA ALA A 221 5.58 -4.46 12.02
C ALA A 221 4.33 -5.34 11.97
N VAL A 222 3.17 -4.80 12.37
CA VAL A 222 1.90 -5.54 12.36
C VAL A 222 1.47 -5.87 10.93
N ALA A 223 1.63 -4.94 9.97
CA ALA A 223 1.30 -5.16 8.57
C ALA A 223 2.15 -6.29 7.95
N LEU A 224 3.46 -6.30 8.22
CA LEU A 224 4.36 -7.36 7.73
C LEU A 224 4.06 -8.72 8.36
N ILE A 225 3.75 -8.76 9.65
CA ILE A 225 3.34 -9.99 10.34
C ILE A 225 2.02 -10.50 9.73
N ALA A 226 1.03 -9.63 9.53
CA ALA A 226 -0.26 -9.99 8.92
C ALA A 226 -0.08 -10.54 7.50
N PHE A 227 0.83 -9.95 6.72
CA PHE A 227 1.17 -10.43 5.38
C PHE A 227 1.84 -11.82 5.43
N GLY A 228 2.83 -12.02 6.30
CA GLY A 228 3.46 -13.33 6.50
C GLY A 228 2.46 -14.41 6.93
N LEU A 229 1.55 -14.06 7.83
CA LEU A 229 0.46 -14.93 8.28
C LEU A 229 -0.45 -15.36 7.12
N SER A 230 -0.82 -14.42 6.24
CA SER A 230 -1.68 -14.73 5.09
C SER A 230 -0.99 -15.65 4.08
N MET A 231 0.33 -15.52 3.88
CA MET A 231 1.11 -16.45 3.05
C MET A 231 1.08 -17.87 3.60
N ALA A 232 1.15 -18.05 4.94
CA ALA A 232 1.05 -19.37 5.57
C ALA A 232 -0.32 -20.02 5.34
N CYS A 233 -1.40 -19.25 5.35
CA CYS A 233 -2.74 -19.73 5.09
C CYS A 233 -2.95 -20.12 3.62
N LEU A 234 -2.40 -19.38 2.67
CA LEU A 234 -2.51 -19.66 1.23
C LEU A 234 -1.84 -20.99 0.87
N LEU A 235 -0.65 -21.26 1.40
CA LEU A 235 0.05 -22.54 1.15
C LEU A 235 -0.72 -23.74 1.72
N TYR A 236 -1.37 -23.59 2.87
CA TYR A 236 -2.17 -24.67 3.45
C TYR A 236 -3.42 -25.01 2.61
N THR A 237 -4.06 -24.02 2.01
CA THR A 237 -5.23 -24.27 1.12
C THR A 237 -4.81 -24.93 -0.20
N SER A 238 -3.60 -24.64 -0.70
CA SER A 238 -3.04 -25.30 -1.89
C SER A 238 -2.72 -26.77 -1.58
N ASP A 239 -2.01 -27.06 -0.49
CA ASP A 239 -1.67 -28.42 -0.07
C ASP A 239 -2.95 -29.26 0.14
N ALA A 240 -4.00 -28.70 0.76
CA ALA A 240 -5.25 -29.39 0.97
C ALA A 240 -6.04 -29.63 -0.34
N ALA A 241 -5.88 -28.78 -1.36
CA ALA A 241 -6.50 -28.97 -2.66
C ALA A 241 -5.79 -30.06 -3.47
N ASP A 242 -4.47 -30.17 -3.36
CA ASP A 242 -3.67 -31.20 -4.04
C ASP A 242 -3.91 -32.58 -3.41
N ASP A 243 -4.11 -32.68 -2.09
CA ASP A 243 -4.46 -33.91 -1.40
C ASP A 243 -5.85 -34.45 -1.80
N VAL A 244 -6.80 -33.56 -2.14
CA VAL A 244 -8.15 -33.94 -2.63
C VAL A 244 -8.13 -34.32 -4.10
N ALA A 245 -7.21 -33.77 -4.89
CA ALA A 245 -7.06 -34.08 -6.32
C ALA A 245 -6.27 -35.40 -6.59
N GLY A 246 -5.59 -35.91 -5.57
CA GLY A 246 -4.78 -37.14 -5.62
C GLY A 246 -5.52 -38.42 -5.22
N VAL A 247 -6.83 -38.35 -4.94
CA VAL A 247 -7.72 -39.50 -4.68
C VAL A 247 -8.71 -39.65 -5.85
#